data_e8a76a05c86892a33a65eb4a03290258
#
_entry.id   e8a76a05c86892a33a65eb4a03290258
#
_cell.length_a   1.000
_cell.length_b   1.000
_cell.length_c   1.000
_cell.angle_alpha   90.00
_cell.angle_beta   90.00
_cell.angle_gamma   90.00
#
_symmetry.space_group_name_H-M   'P 1'
#
loop_
_entity.id
_entity.type
_entity.pdbx_description
1 polymer ?
#
loop_
_entity_poly.entity_id
_entity_poly.type
_entity_poly.pdbx_seq_one_letter_code
_entity_poly.pdbx_strand_id
1 'polypeptide(L)' 'SDAFNRLILSAGLDWRQVAMLRGYCKFLLQTGVPFSQAYMEEALNRYPMIARLLVELFEAKFDPSREGGTKQSQ' A
#
# COMPACT_ATOMS: atom_id res chain seq x y z
N SER A 1 -1.73 -18.10 -4.78
CA SER A 1 -1.97 -16.76 -4.26
C SER A 1 -1.11 -16.52 -3.04
N ASP A 2 -0.70 -15.32 -2.85
CA ASP A 2 0.13 -14.97 -1.71
C ASP A 2 -0.69 -14.22 -0.67
N ALA A 3 -0.04 -13.87 0.44
CA ALA A 3 -0.74 -13.24 1.55
C ALA A 3 -1.25 -11.84 1.19
N PHE A 4 -0.63 -11.18 0.23
CA PHE A 4 -1.13 -9.87 -0.20
C PHE A 4 -2.52 -9.96 -0.78
N ASN A 5 -2.83 -11.06 -1.47
CA ASN A 5 -4.15 -11.20 -2.09
C ASN A 5 -5.27 -11.29 -1.07
N ARG A 6 -4.97 -11.67 0.15
CA ARG A 6 -5.99 -11.69 1.20
C ARG A 6 -6.52 -10.30 1.51
N LEU A 7 -5.73 -9.28 1.22
CA LEU A 7 -6.15 -7.92 1.49
C LEU A 7 -7.31 -7.45 0.63
N ILE A 8 -7.56 -8.16 -0.48
CA ILE A 8 -8.73 -7.86 -1.28
C ILE A 8 -9.98 -8.00 -0.42
N LEU A 9 -10.03 -9.03 0.39
CA LEU A 9 -11.19 -9.26 1.26
C LEU A 9 -11.06 -8.54 2.59
N SER A 10 -9.90 -8.65 3.24
CA SER A 10 -9.78 -8.16 4.61
C SER A 10 -9.74 -6.64 4.69
N ALA A 11 -9.16 -5.98 3.68
CA ALA A 11 -9.04 -4.53 3.69
C ALA A 11 -9.90 -3.86 2.64
N GLY A 12 -10.63 -4.64 1.85
CA GLY A 12 -11.50 -4.08 0.82
C GLY A 12 -10.72 -3.45 -0.31
N LEU A 13 -9.56 -3.98 -0.63
CA LEU A 13 -8.71 -3.43 -1.69
C LEU A 13 -8.97 -4.15 -3.00
N ASP A 14 -8.74 -3.45 -4.11
CA ASP A 14 -8.78 -4.12 -5.40
C ASP A 14 -7.38 -4.58 -5.78
N TRP A 15 -7.26 -5.27 -6.92
CA TRP A 15 -5.99 -5.87 -7.31
C TRP A 15 -4.91 -4.82 -7.57
N ARG A 16 -5.31 -3.64 -8.05
CA ARG A 16 -4.34 -2.56 -8.31
C ARG A 16 -3.77 -2.03 -7.00
N GLN A 17 -4.62 -1.88 -6.01
CA GLN A 17 -4.19 -1.40 -4.71
C GLN A 17 -3.29 -2.41 -4.02
N VAL A 18 -3.61 -3.70 -4.17
CA VAL A 18 -2.73 -4.74 -3.64
C VAL A 18 -1.37 -4.71 -4.33
N ALA A 19 -1.37 -4.49 -5.65
CA ALA A 19 -0.12 -4.38 -6.39
C ALA A 19 0.71 -3.19 -5.91
N MET A 20 0.07 -2.08 -5.57
CA MET A 20 0.77 -0.92 -5.01
C MET A 20 1.46 -1.28 -3.70
N LEU A 21 0.75 -1.97 -2.81
CA LEU A 21 1.34 -2.36 -1.55
C LEU A 21 2.48 -3.34 -1.73
N ARG A 22 2.31 -4.28 -2.66
CA ARG A 22 3.36 -5.25 -2.93
C ARG A 22 4.61 -4.54 -3.45
N GLY A 23 4.44 -3.59 -4.34
CA GLY A 23 5.57 -2.82 -4.86
C GLY A 23 6.25 -2.00 -3.79
N TYR A 24 5.46 -1.40 -2.90
CA TYR A 24 6.01 -0.61 -1.82
C TYR A 24 6.82 -1.46 -0.85
N CYS A 25 6.30 -2.64 -0.50
CA CYS A 25 7.03 -3.53 0.39
C CYS A 25 8.33 -3.99 -0.25
N LYS A 26 8.28 -4.27 -1.55
CA LYS A 26 9.48 -4.66 -2.27
C LYS A 26 10.51 -3.54 -2.26
N PHE A 27 10.06 -2.31 -2.45
CA PHE A 27 10.94 -1.16 -2.38
C PHE A 27 11.58 -1.04 -1.00
N LEU A 28 10.78 -1.19 0.05
CA LEU A 28 11.33 -1.10 1.41
C LEU A 28 12.38 -2.16 1.67
N LEU A 29 12.13 -3.37 1.19
CA LEU A 29 13.11 -4.44 1.37
C LEU A 29 14.44 -4.10 0.70
N GLN A 30 14.39 -3.40 -0.41
CA GLN A 30 15.58 -3.00 -1.13
C GLN A 30 16.35 -1.90 -0.41
N THR A 31 15.69 -1.17 0.47
CA THR A 31 16.39 -0.13 1.25
C THR A 31 17.13 -0.69 2.44
N GLY A 32 17.01 -1.98 2.71
CA GLY A 32 17.74 -2.60 3.80
C GLY A 32 17.04 -2.60 5.13
N VAL A 33 15.71 -2.36 5.15
CA VAL A 33 14.99 -2.46 6.42
C VAL A 33 15.11 -3.90 6.95
N PRO A 34 15.13 -4.07 8.27
CA PRO A 34 15.37 -5.39 8.87
C PRO A 34 14.11 -6.26 8.96
N PHE A 35 13.22 -6.16 7.99
CA PHE A 35 11.99 -6.94 7.97
C PHE A 35 11.97 -7.83 6.76
N SER A 36 11.38 -9.01 6.90
CA SER A 36 11.17 -9.89 5.76
C SER A 36 9.87 -9.55 5.07
N GLN A 37 9.74 -10.03 3.83
CA GLN A 37 8.49 -9.86 3.12
C GLN A 37 7.35 -10.55 3.86
N ALA A 38 7.62 -11.75 4.40
CA ALA A 38 6.60 -12.47 5.14
C ALA A 38 6.13 -11.69 6.36
N TYR A 39 7.05 -11.00 7.03
CA TYR A 39 6.68 -10.19 8.17
C TYR A 39 5.74 -9.05 7.75
N MET A 40 6.06 -8.40 6.63
CA MET A 40 5.24 -7.30 6.16
C MET A 40 3.85 -7.78 5.74
N GLU A 41 3.80 -8.91 5.05
CA GLU A 41 2.51 -9.49 4.65
C GLU A 41 1.65 -9.80 5.86
N GLU A 42 2.27 -10.40 6.87
CA GLU A 42 1.54 -10.75 8.08
C GLU A 42 1.05 -9.51 8.81
N ALA A 43 1.88 -8.49 8.90
CA ALA A 43 1.50 -7.27 9.60
C ALA A 43 0.32 -6.59 8.91
N LEU A 44 0.35 -6.52 7.59
CA LEU A 44 -0.74 -5.88 6.85
C LEU A 44 -2.03 -6.67 6.98
N ASN A 45 -1.93 -8.00 6.98
CA ASN A 45 -3.13 -8.82 7.14
C ASN A 45 -3.67 -8.76 8.56
N ARG A 46 -2.80 -8.55 9.54
CA ARG A 46 -3.25 -8.40 10.92
C ARG A 46 -3.92 -7.05 11.15
N TYR A 47 -3.50 -6.04 10.42
CA TYR A 47 -4.02 -4.69 10.58
C TYR A 47 -4.50 -4.15 9.23
N PRO A 48 -5.62 -4.69 8.72
CA PRO A 48 -6.10 -4.29 7.39
C PRO A 48 -6.35 -2.80 7.25
N MET A 49 -6.73 -2.14 8.34
CA MET A 49 -6.95 -0.71 8.30
C MET A 49 -5.68 0.04 7.94
N ILE A 50 -4.54 -0.44 8.42
CA ILE A 50 -3.26 0.18 8.08
C ILE A 50 -2.95 0.00 6.60
N ALA A 51 -3.23 -1.20 6.06
CA ALA A 51 -3.04 -1.44 4.64
C ALA A 51 -3.87 -0.44 3.82
N ARG A 52 -5.09 -0.23 4.25
CA ARG A 52 -6.00 0.67 3.57
C ARG A 52 -5.50 2.11 3.63
N LEU A 53 -5.03 2.53 4.80
CA LEU A 53 -4.49 3.88 4.96
C LEU A 53 -3.26 4.10 4.10
N LEU A 54 -2.40 3.09 4.00
CA LEU A 54 -1.22 3.21 3.14
C LEU A 54 -1.61 3.37 1.68
N VAL A 55 -2.60 2.61 1.23
CA VAL A 55 -3.07 2.74 -0.14
C VAL A 55 -3.62 4.14 -0.37
N GLU A 56 -4.42 4.64 0.56
CA GLU A 56 -4.98 5.97 0.42
C GLU A 56 -3.89 7.04 0.37
N LEU A 57 -2.85 6.84 1.16
CA LEU A 57 -1.72 7.76 1.14
C LEU A 57 -1.02 7.74 -0.22
N PHE A 58 -0.81 6.55 -0.77
CA PHE A 58 -0.18 6.45 -2.08
C PHE A 58 -1.03 7.07 -3.16
N GLU A 59 -2.33 6.82 -3.13
CA GLU A 59 -3.22 7.38 -4.13
C GLU A 59 -3.24 8.89 -4.05
N ALA A 60 -3.25 9.42 -2.84
CA ALA A 60 -3.24 10.86 -2.66
C ALA A 60 -1.95 11.49 -3.18
N LYS A 61 -0.84 10.79 -2.97
CA LYS A 61 0.46 11.35 -3.31
C LYS A 61 0.74 11.28 -4.81
N PHE A 62 0.29 10.22 -5.47
CA PHE A 62 0.64 9.99 -6.86
C PHE A 62 -0.51 10.19 -7.83
N ASP A 63 -1.65 10.66 -7.35
CA ASP A 63 -2.79 10.94 -8.20
C ASP A 63 -2.58 12.29 -8.87
N PRO A 64 -2.43 12.35 -10.19
CA PRO A 64 -2.21 13.62 -10.88
C PRO A 64 -3.32 14.63 -10.64
N SER A 65 -4.55 14.15 -10.53
CA SER A 65 -5.67 15.06 -10.27
C SER A 65 -5.54 15.73 -8.93
N ARG A 66 -5.19 14.97 -7.91
CA ARG A 66 -5.06 15.53 -6.59
C ARG A 66 -3.89 16.50 -6.51
N GLU A 67 -2.79 16.14 -7.14
CA GLU A 67 -1.64 17.04 -7.17
C GLU A 67 -1.98 18.35 -7.83
N GLY A 68 -2.67 18.26 -8.96
CA GLY A 68 -3.08 19.46 -9.65
C GLY A 68 -3.96 20.32 -8.79
N GLY A 69 -4.92 19.70 -8.14
CA GLY A 69 -5.81 20.42 -7.25
C GLY A 69 -5.09 21.06 -6.09
N THR A 70 -4.15 20.33 -5.51
CA THR A 70 -3.38 20.84 -4.39
C THR A 70 -2.56 22.05 -4.80
N LYS A 71 -1.92 21.96 -5.95
CA LYS A 71 -1.13 23.09 -6.43
C LYS A 71 -1.96 24.30 -6.69
N GLN A 72 -3.14 24.08 -7.24
CA GLN A 72 -4.01 25.20 -7.58
C GLN A 72 -4.57 25.88 -6.35
N SER A 73 -4.71 25.13 -5.29
CA SER A 73 -5.26 25.72 -4.07
C SER A 73 -4.27 26.61 -3.37
N GLN A 74 -3.06 26.59 -3.83
CA GLN A 74 -2.07 27.51 -3.31
C GLN A 74 -2.20 28.85 -3.96
#